data_33c198700dfecffdba486fc792ee11ed
#
_entry.id   33c198700dfecffdba486fc792ee11ed
#
_cell.length_a   1.000
_cell.length_b   1.000
_cell.length_c   1.000
_cell.angle_alpha   90.00
_cell.angle_beta   90.00
_cell.angle_gamma   90.00
#
_symmetry.space_group_name_H-M   'P 1'
#
loop_
_entity.id
_entity.type
_entity.pdbx_description
1 polymer ?
#
loop_
_entity_poly.entity_id
_entity_poly.type
_entity_poly.pdbx_seq_one_letter_code
_entity_poly.pdbx_strand_id
1 'polypeptide(L)'
;TCLYYGKNTYPAVMSLAPDSTVCLLPHDLRVWNQTEMSPAYGYDTTICYSDIDTLLFQKLNELIDEGVQYIQCITQSTHSPFVSEKYSHLPLADDMPWVMYNFIRAFNALDDGLGYFVRKLESDTVLQQYTIVITADHNILHYEKRRLMQHYADMHQMGLQPMDNRLPLIIYSPQIQGNPRYTEDAYQMDIYPTYMSLLGVDDYRWK
;
A
#
# COMPACT_ATOMS: atom_id res chain seq x y z
N THR A 1 5.55 -17.09 1.71
CA THR A 1 6.36 -17.61 2.83
C THR A 1 5.96 -16.99 4.18
N CYS A 2 4.73 -16.78 4.49
CA CYS A 2 4.30 -16.21 5.77
C CYS A 2 3.25 -17.08 6.46
N LEU A 3 3.48 -18.39 6.48
CA LEU A 3 2.59 -19.37 7.13
C LEU A 3 2.71 -19.40 8.65
N TYR A 4 3.43 -18.48 9.26
CA TYR A 4 3.66 -18.46 10.71
C TYR A 4 3.06 -17.27 11.46
N TYR A 5 2.26 -16.47 10.84
CA TYR A 5 1.44 -15.53 11.59
C TYR A 5 0.24 -16.27 12.15
N GLY A 6 0.54 -17.11 13.13
CA GLY A 6 -0.48 -17.77 13.91
C GLY A 6 -1.37 -16.74 14.59
N LYS A 7 -2.53 -17.17 14.99
CA LYS A 7 -3.66 -16.53 15.68
C LYS A 7 -3.36 -15.42 16.72
N ASN A 8 -2.13 -14.97 16.88
CA ASN A 8 -1.74 -14.09 17.97
C ASN A 8 -1.21 -12.70 17.58
N THR A 9 -1.02 -12.42 16.30
CA THR A 9 -0.47 -11.12 15.85
C THR A 9 -1.52 -10.13 15.46
N TYR A 10 -2.51 -10.56 14.69
CA TYR A 10 -3.62 -9.71 14.28
C TYR A 10 -4.83 -9.70 15.22
N PRO A 11 -5.07 -10.71 16.06
CA PRO A 11 -6.23 -10.71 16.96
C PRO A 11 -6.32 -9.50 17.87
N ALA A 12 -5.19 -8.86 18.21
CA ALA A 12 -5.22 -7.66 19.01
C ALA A 12 -5.81 -6.46 18.25
N VAL A 13 -5.43 -6.28 16.97
CA VAL A 13 -6.02 -5.24 16.10
C VAL A 13 -7.48 -5.56 15.80
N MET A 14 -7.78 -6.82 15.49
CA MET A 14 -9.14 -7.28 15.20
C MET A 14 -10.05 -7.20 16.42
N SER A 15 -9.51 -7.37 17.63
CA SER A 15 -10.28 -7.18 18.87
C SER A 15 -10.64 -5.71 19.16
N LEU A 16 -9.96 -4.77 18.52
CA LEU A 16 -10.27 -3.33 18.58
C LEU A 16 -11.32 -2.89 17.56
N ALA A 17 -11.51 -3.68 16.52
CA ALA A 17 -12.53 -3.47 15.50
C ALA A 17 -13.45 -4.71 15.42
N PRO A 18 -14.21 -5.02 16.49
CA PRO A 18 -14.88 -6.31 16.64
C PRO A 18 -15.92 -6.58 15.58
N ASP A 19 -16.40 -5.58 14.89
CA ASP A 19 -17.62 -5.68 14.08
C ASP A 19 -17.41 -5.39 12.58
N SER A 20 -16.22 -4.96 12.13
CA SER A 20 -16.03 -4.66 10.71
C SER A 20 -14.57 -4.52 10.29
N THR A 21 -13.99 -5.63 9.88
CA THR A 21 -12.63 -5.69 9.33
C THR A 21 -12.66 -6.19 7.89
N VAL A 22 -12.07 -5.44 6.99
CA VAL A 22 -12.06 -5.74 5.54
C VAL A 22 -10.65 -5.81 4.99
N CYS A 23 -10.37 -6.87 4.25
CA CYS A 23 -9.23 -6.96 3.34
C CYS A 23 -9.71 -6.65 1.91
N LEU A 24 -9.32 -5.49 1.37
CA LEU A 24 -9.67 -5.06 0.02
C LEU A 24 -8.51 -5.37 -0.93
N LEU A 25 -8.76 -6.21 -1.92
CA LEU A 25 -7.76 -6.77 -2.82
C LEU A 25 -8.03 -6.40 -4.28
N PRO A 26 -6.99 -6.30 -5.10
CA PRO A 26 -7.13 -6.07 -6.53
C PRO A 26 -7.56 -7.32 -7.30
N HIS A 27 -7.24 -8.51 -6.79
CA HIS A 27 -7.34 -9.77 -7.50
C HIS A 27 -8.30 -10.77 -6.87
N ASP A 28 -8.49 -11.89 -7.59
CA ASP A 28 -9.12 -13.10 -7.08
C ASP A 28 -8.40 -13.62 -5.82
N LEU A 29 -9.17 -14.13 -4.86
CA LEU A 29 -8.70 -14.70 -3.59
C LEU A 29 -7.64 -15.79 -3.72
N ARG A 30 -7.56 -16.46 -4.86
CA ARG A 30 -6.55 -17.49 -5.13
C ARG A 30 -5.15 -16.91 -5.34
N VAL A 31 -5.05 -15.62 -5.67
CA VAL A 31 -3.77 -14.95 -5.80
C VAL A 31 -3.19 -14.75 -4.40
N TRP A 32 -1.91 -15.06 -4.22
CA TRP A 32 -1.19 -14.99 -2.94
C TRP A 32 -1.82 -15.77 -1.78
N ASN A 33 -2.60 -16.78 -2.11
CA ASN A 33 -3.24 -17.64 -1.10
C ASN A 33 -4.19 -16.91 -0.14
N GLN A 34 -4.84 -15.86 -0.61
CA GLN A 34 -5.68 -14.98 0.23
C GLN A 34 -6.93 -15.69 0.77
N THR A 35 -7.38 -16.76 0.10
CA THR A 35 -8.49 -17.62 0.58
C THR A 35 -8.22 -18.13 2.00
N GLU A 36 -6.98 -18.55 2.28
CA GLU A 36 -6.58 -19.06 3.59
C GLU A 36 -5.99 -17.97 4.48
N MET A 37 -5.28 -17.04 3.88
CA MET A 37 -4.53 -16.01 4.63
C MET A 37 -5.44 -14.96 5.25
N SER A 38 -6.43 -14.46 4.51
CA SER A 38 -7.31 -13.40 5.03
C SER A 38 -8.10 -13.84 6.27
N PRO A 39 -8.77 -15.01 6.29
CA PRO A 39 -9.40 -15.50 7.51
C PRO A 39 -8.40 -15.81 8.63
N ALA A 40 -7.19 -16.29 8.29
CA ALA A 40 -6.15 -16.56 9.29
C ALA A 40 -5.64 -15.29 9.97
N TYR A 41 -5.66 -14.15 9.28
CA TYR A 41 -5.37 -12.84 9.85
C TYR A 41 -6.55 -12.25 10.65
N GLY A 42 -7.75 -12.85 10.55
CA GLY A 42 -8.91 -12.45 11.32
C GLY A 42 -9.78 -11.41 10.63
N TYR A 43 -9.66 -11.21 9.30
CA TYR A 43 -10.59 -10.36 8.58
C TYR A 43 -11.98 -11.00 8.54
N ASP A 44 -13.02 -10.19 8.84
CA ASP A 44 -14.42 -10.60 8.72
C ASP A 44 -14.82 -10.78 7.26
N THR A 45 -14.29 -9.93 6.40
CA THR A 45 -14.62 -9.91 4.98
C THR A 45 -13.38 -9.67 4.13
N THR A 46 -13.29 -10.39 3.01
CA THR A 46 -12.31 -10.12 1.97
C THR A 46 -13.04 -9.79 0.68
N ILE A 47 -12.72 -8.64 0.12
CA ILE A 47 -13.34 -8.12 -1.11
C ILE A 47 -12.30 -8.08 -2.21
N CYS A 48 -12.52 -8.83 -3.28
CA CYS A 48 -11.78 -8.70 -4.52
C CYS A 48 -12.56 -7.76 -5.44
N TYR A 49 -11.99 -6.61 -5.75
CA TYR A 49 -12.76 -5.57 -6.43
C TYR A 49 -12.21 -5.22 -7.80
N SER A 50 -11.00 -4.68 -7.90
CA SER A 50 -10.44 -4.20 -9.17
C SER A 50 -8.91 -4.11 -9.10
N ASP A 51 -8.26 -4.45 -10.20
CA ASP A 51 -6.82 -4.22 -10.43
C ASP A 51 -6.52 -2.78 -10.91
N ILE A 52 -7.55 -1.95 -11.03
CA ILE A 52 -7.42 -0.51 -11.31
C ILE A 52 -7.43 0.25 -9.99
N ASP A 53 -6.28 0.80 -9.60
CA ASP A 53 -6.10 1.45 -8.30
C ASP A 53 -7.09 2.58 -8.03
N THR A 54 -7.46 3.37 -9.05
CA THR A 54 -8.47 4.43 -8.87
C THR A 54 -9.84 3.89 -8.46
N LEU A 55 -10.25 2.75 -9.00
CA LEU A 55 -11.51 2.09 -8.60
C LEU A 55 -11.38 1.47 -7.19
N LEU A 56 -10.20 0.94 -6.89
CA LEU A 56 -9.92 0.39 -5.57
C LEU A 56 -10.00 1.48 -4.49
N PHE A 57 -9.45 2.68 -4.74
CA PHE A 57 -9.57 3.81 -3.82
C PHE A 57 -11.01 4.35 -3.71
N GLN A 58 -11.81 4.26 -4.77
CA GLN A 58 -13.24 4.57 -4.69
C GLN A 58 -13.95 3.59 -3.75
N LYS A 59 -13.70 2.28 -3.92
CA LYS A 59 -14.28 1.26 -3.02
C LYS A 59 -13.81 1.40 -1.58
N LEU A 60 -12.54 1.74 -1.36
CA LEU A 60 -12.02 2.06 -0.04
C LEU A 60 -12.82 3.19 0.63
N ASN A 61 -13.11 4.26 -0.12
CA ASN A 61 -13.92 5.36 0.39
C ASN A 61 -15.36 4.95 0.71
N GLU A 62 -15.99 4.11 -0.11
CA GLU A 62 -17.32 3.56 0.17
C GLU A 62 -17.32 2.78 1.49
N LEU A 63 -16.34 1.91 1.72
CA LEU A 63 -16.22 1.14 2.96
C LEU A 63 -16.04 2.04 4.19
N ILE A 64 -15.30 3.13 4.06
CA ILE A 64 -15.15 4.13 5.13
C ILE A 64 -16.50 4.81 5.41
N ASP A 65 -17.23 5.20 4.37
CA ASP A 65 -18.55 5.81 4.50
C ASP A 65 -19.59 4.83 5.08
N GLU A 66 -19.44 3.53 4.85
CA GLU A 66 -20.21 2.45 5.46
C GLU A 66 -19.83 2.20 6.94
N GLY A 67 -18.78 2.84 7.45
CA GLY A 67 -18.34 2.74 8.84
C GLY A 67 -17.46 1.53 9.15
N VAL A 68 -16.81 0.94 8.13
CA VAL A 68 -15.84 -0.15 8.35
C VAL A 68 -14.67 0.37 9.16
N GLN A 69 -14.38 -0.24 10.29
CA GLN A 69 -13.43 0.28 11.28
C GLN A 69 -11.97 -0.02 10.93
N TYR A 70 -11.70 -1.15 10.29
CA TYR A 70 -10.36 -1.53 9.87
C TYR A 70 -10.36 -2.01 8.42
N ILE A 71 -9.55 -1.37 7.58
CA ILE A 71 -9.44 -1.72 6.17
C ILE A 71 -7.98 -1.85 5.80
N GLN A 72 -7.59 -3.03 5.31
CA GLN A 72 -6.32 -3.19 4.59
C GLN A 72 -6.62 -3.14 3.10
N CYS A 73 -6.05 -2.19 2.39
CA CYS A 73 -6.17 -2.04 0.94
C CYS A 73 -4.82 -2.34 0.28
N ILE A 74 -4.81 -3.25 -0.68
CA ILE A 74 -3.62 -3.61 -1.46
C ILE A 74 -3.82 -3.12 -2.89
N THR A 75 -2.90 -2.31 -3.38
CA THR A 75 -2.90 -1.78 -4.75
C THR A 75 -2.13 -2.69 -5.71
N GLN A 76 -2.36 -2.54 -7.02
CA GLN A 76 -1.80 -3.44 -8.03
C GLN A 76 -1.02 -2.75 -9.15
N SER A 77 -1.35 -1.51 -9.50
CA SER A 77 -0.80 -0.88 -10.71
C SER A 77 0.72 -0.88 -10.75
N THR A 78 1.37 -0.76 -9.61
CA THR A 78 2.84 -0.77 -9.49
C THR A 78 3.48 -2.15 -9.40
N HIS A 79 2.68 -3.23 -9.49
CA HIS A 79 3.20 -4.59 -9.58
C HIS A 79 3.64 -4.91 -11.02
N SER A 80 4.76 -5.62 -11.17
CA SER A 80 5.21 -6.10 -12.49
C SER A 80 4.15 -7.01 -13.14
N PRO A 81 3.94 -6.93 -14.44
CA PRO A 81 4.67 -6.22 -15.49
C PRO A 81 4.28 -4.75 -15.73
N PHE A 82 3.66 -4.07 -14.76
CA PHE A 82 3.28 -2.65 -14.81
C PHE A 82 2.26 -2.34 -15.92
N VAL A 83 1.29 -3.23 -16.10
CA VAL A 83 0.27 -3.07 -17.14
C VAL A 83 -0.83 -2.15 -16.63
N SER A 84 -0.85 -0.93 -17.12
CA SER A 84 -1.95 0.01 -16.89
C SER A 84 -2.43 0.57 -18.21
N GLU A 85 -3.61 0.15 -18.64
CA GLU A 85 -4.21 0.62 -19.90
C GLU A 85 -4.64 2.09 -19.82
N LYS A 86 -4.94 2.57 -18.62
CA LYS A 86 -5.60 3.85 -18.39
C LYS A 86 -4.73 5.08 -18.70
N TYR A 87 -3.41 4.96 -18.75
CA TYR A 87 -2.48 6.11 -18.87
C TYR A 87 -1.68 6.11 -20.15
N SER A 88 -2.30 5.67 -21.24
CA SER A 88 -1.71 5.71 -22.59
C SER A 88 -1.41 7.11 -23.13
N HIS A 89 -1.91 8.15 -22.47
CA HIS A 89 -1.84 9.54 -22.92
C HIS A 89 -0.65 10.33 -22.33
N LEU A 90 0.16 9.73 -21.44
CA LEU A 90 1.33 10.44 -20.95
C LEU A 90 2.31 10.69 -22.09
N PRO A 91 2.74 11.95 -22.33
CA PRO A 91 3.70 12.30 -23.36
C PRO A 91 5.10 11.86 -22.93
N LEU A 92 5.39 10.58 -23.06
CA LEU A 92 6.71 10.01 -22.81
C LEU A 92 7.50 9.97 -24.13
N ALA A 93 8.83 9.96 -24.04
CA ALA A 93 9.69 9.90 -25.20
C ALA A 93 9.43 8.62 -26.01
N ASP A 94 9.35 8.74 -27.34
CA ASP A 94 9.03 7.62 -28.25
C ASP A 94 10.06 6.48 -28.22
N ASP A 95 11.29 6.80 -27.83
CA ASP A 95 12.42 5.85 -27.73
C ASP A 95 12.54 5.21 -26.35
N MET A 96 11.61 5.54 -25.41
CA MET A 96 11.61 4.96 -24.08
C MET A 96 11.24 3.48 -24.13
N PRO A 97 12.03 2.56 -23.50
CA PRO A 97 11.66 1.16 -23.42
C PRO A 97 10.31 0.96 -22.76
N TRP A 98 9.54 0.06 -23.33
CA TRP A 98 8.17 -0.20 -22.87
C TRP A 98 8.06 -0.54 -21.38
N VAL A 99 9.08 -1.18 -20.79
CA VAL A 99 9.10 -1.49 -19.34
C VAL A 99 9.17 -0.22 -18.51
N MET A 100 10.04 0.73 -18.88
CA MET A 100 10.15 2.03 -18.22
C MET A 100 8.88 2.85 -18.44
N TYR A 101 8.40 2.84 -19.64
CA TYR A 101 7.14 3.49 -20.01
C TYR A 101 5.98 2.99 -19.14
N ASN A 102 5.80 1.68 -19.06
CA ASN A 102 4.73 1.09 -18.24
C ASN A 102 4.93 1.35 -16.74
N PHE A 103 6.17 1.31 -16.26
CA PHE A 103 6.48 1.64 -14.86
C PHE A 103 6.04 3.07 -14.50
N ILE A 104 6.41 4.06 -15.31
CA ILE A 104 6.03 5.45 -15.07
C ILE A 104 4.50 5.61 -15.10
N ARG A 105 3.84 4.97 -16.05
CA ARG A 105 2.37 4.99 -16.17
C ARG A 105 1.68 4.34 -14.96
N ALA A 106 2.21 3.23 -14.47
CA ALA A 106 1.70 2.55 -13.30
C ALA A 106 1.79 3.42 -12.04
N PHE A 107 2.92 4.10 -11.86
CA PHE A 107 3.07 5.05 -10.76
C PHE A 107 2.15 6.26 -10.89
N ASN A 108 1.93 6.77 -12.11
CA ASN A 108 0.97 7.85 -12.34
C ASN A 108 -0.47 7.41 -12.02
N ALA A 109 -0.81 6.14 -12.33
CA ALA A 109 -2.10 5.57 -11.97
C ALA A 109 -2.32 5.49 -10.46
N LEU A 110 -1.30 5.05 -9.73
CA LEU A 110 -1.32 5.01 -8.27
C LEU A 110 -1.41 6.43 -7.69
N ASP A 111 -0.62 7.37 -8.21
CA ASP A 111 -0.61 8.77 -7.76
C ASP A 111 -1.98 9.44 -7.92
N ASP A 112 -2.64 9.24 -9.04
CA ASP A 112 -4.00 9.75 -9.28
C ASP A 112 -5.01 9.16 -8.29
N GLY A 113 -4.96 7.85 -8.04
CA GLY A 113 -5.82 7.17 -7.08
C GLY A 113 -5.59 7.64 -5.66
N LEU A 114 -4.32 7.70 -5.26
CA LEU A 114 -3.91 8.19 -3.94
C LEU A 114 -4.25 9.68 -3.78
N GLY A 115 -4.02 10.49 -4.81
CA GLY A 115 -4.38 11.91 -4.81
C GLY A 115 -5.88 12.13 -4.66
N TYR A 116 -6.73 11.28 -5.24
CA TYR A 116 -8.17 11.30 -5.00
C TYR A 116 -8.50 11.01 -3.52
N PHE A 117 -7.88 10.00 -2.94
CA PHE A 117 -8.07 9.63 -1.54
C PHE A 117 -7.61 10.74 -0.57
N VAL A 118 -6.44 11.33 -0.82
CA VAL A 118 -5.89 12.42 0.01
C VAL A 118 -6.78 13.68 -0.05
N ARG A 119 -7.28 14.04 -1.23
CA ARG A 119 -8.22 15.17 -1.34
C ARG A 119 -9.52 14.94 -0.56
N LYS A 120 -10.00 13.69 -0.51
CA LYS A 120 -11.14 13.35 0.34
C LYS A 120 -10.78 13.53 1.83
N LEU A 121 -9.59 13.10 2.26
CA LEU A 121 -9.12 13.26 3.63
C LEU A 121 -9.14 14.74 4.07
N GLU A 122 -8.82 15.69 3.19
CA GLU A 122 -8.80 17.12 3.52
C GLU A 122 -10.19 17.68 3.87
N SER A 123 -11.26 17.08 3.38
CA SER A 123 -12.63 17.60 3.51
C SER A 123 -13.60 16.69 4.27
N ASP A 124 -13.25 15.42 4.48
CA ASP A 124 -14.14 14.42 5.05
C ASP A 124 -13.86 14.21 6.55
N THR A 125 -14.77 14.64 7.38
CA THR A 125 -14.65 14.55 8.85
C THR A 125 -14.69 13.13 9.38
N VAL A 126 -15.26 12.18 8.65
CA VAL A 126 -15.25 10.76 9.02
C VAL A 126 -13.87 10.19 8.75
N LEU A 127 -13.36 10.39 7.54
CA LEU A 127 -12.03 9.91 7.14
C LEU A 127 -10.91 10.51 8.00
N GLN A 128 -11.04 11.76 8.44
CA GLN A 128 -10.08 12.43 9.33
C GLN A 128 -9.96 11.77 10.72
N GLN A 129 -10.89 10.91 11.11
CA GLN A 129 -10.82 10.17 12.38
C GLN A 129 -10.02 8.88 12.28
N TYR A 130 -9.73 8.41 11.07
CA TYR A 130 -8.92 7.21 10.86
C TYR A 130 -7.43 7.48 11.05
N THR A 131 -6.73 6.50 11.60
CA THR A 131 -5.28 6.42 11.47
C THR A 131 -4.97 5.73 10.14
N ILE A 132 -4.23 6.39 9.26
CA ILE A 132 -3.93 5.92 7.91
C ILE A 132 -2.43 5.64 7.83
N VAL A 133 -2.08 4.42 7.41
CA VAL A 133 -0.69 4.01 7.17
C VAL A 133 -0.54 3.66 5.69
N ILE A 134 0.36 4.36 5.02
CA ILE A 134 0.68 4.12 3.61
C ILE A 134 2.13 3.65 3.53
N THR A 135 2.32 2.47 2.98
CA THR A 135 3.65 1.87 2.78
C THR A 135 3.63 0.93 1.58
N ALA A 136 4.78 0.40 1.22
CA ALA A 136 4.89 -0.70 0.26
C ALA A 136 5.20 -2.01 0.99
N ASP A 137 4.73 -3.13 0.44
CA ASP A 137 5.01 -4.47 0.94
C ASP A 137 6.47 -4.89 0.73
N HIS A 138 7.03 -4.50 -0.42
CA HIS A 138 8.44 -4.69 -0.76
C HIS A 138 8.89 -3.71 -1.84
N ASN A 139 10.16 -3.64 -2.05
CA ASN A 139 10.75 -2.89 -3.16
C ASN A 139 10.57 -3.65 -4.48
N ILE A 140 10.75 -2.95 -5.60
CA ILE A 140 10.77 -3.58 -6.92
C ILE A 140 11.79 -4.73 -6.93
N LEU A 141 11.47 -5.84 -7.57
CA LEU A 141 12.35 -7.01 -7.62
C LEU A 141 13.72 -6.63 -8.17
N HIS A 142 14.77 -7.17 -7.56
CA HIS A 142 16.14 -6.77 -7.82
C HIS A 142 16.54 -6.80 -9.32
N TYR A 143 16.09 -7.81 -10.05
CA TYR A 143 16.40 -7.94 -11.49
C TYR A 143 15.63 -6.91 -12.33
N GLU A 144 14.41 -6.57 -12.00
CA GLU A 144 13.60 -5.56 -12.69
C GLU A 144 14.15 -4.17 -12.41
N LYS A 145 14.43 -3.86 -11.14
CA LYS A 145 15.07 -2.61 -10.74
C LYS A 145 16.40 -2.40 -11.45
N ARG A 146 17.24 -3.43 -11.49
CA ARG A 146 18.53 -3.36 -12.19
C ARG A 146 18.35 -3.08 -13.68
N ARG A 147 17.38 -3.71 -14.31
CA ARG A 147 17.08 -3.51 -15.74
C ARG A 147 16.60 -2.08 -16.02
N LEU A 148 15.69 -1.55 -15.19
CA LEU A 148 15.20 -0.18 -15.29
C LEU A 148 16.34 0.83 -15.07
N MET A 149 17.13 0.65 -14.03
CA MET A 149 18.25 1.54 -13.68
C MET A 149 19.36 1.50 -14.72
N GLN A 150 19.69 0.32 -15.28
CA GLN A 150 20.67 0.21 -16.36
C GLN A 150 20.22 1.00 -17.58
N HIS A 151 18.97 0.85 -17.95
CA HIS A 151 18.43 1.56 -19.09
C HIS A 151 18.43 3.08 -18.87
N TYR A 152 18.02 3.55 -17.70
CA TYR A 152 18.09 4.96 -17.33
C TYR A 152 19.54 5.49 -17.37
N ALA A 153 20.48 4.72 -16.85
CA ALA A 153 21.91 5.07 -16.85
C ALA A 153 22.47 5.15 -18.27
N ASP A 154 22.09 4.23 -19.14
CA ASP A 154 22.49 4.20 -20.55
C ASP A 154 21.93 5.43 -21.31
N MET A 155 20.66 5.76 -21.11
CA MET A 155 20.03 6.95 -21.71
C MET A 155 20.71 8.26 -21.31
N HIS A 156 21.13 8.37 -20.07
CA HIS A 156 21.73 9.59 -19.53
C HIS A 156 23.25 9.56 -19.49
N GLN A 157 23.88 8.54 -20.07
CA GLN A 157 25.33 8.33 -20.07
C GLN A 157 25.94 8.41 -18.66
N MET A 158 25.20 7.90 -17.67
CA MET A 158 25.58 7.90 -16.26
C MET A 158 26.02 6.51 -15.81
N GLY A 159 26.89 6.47 -14.80
CA GLY A 159 27.17 5.22 -14.09
C GLY A 159 25.92 4.73 -13.32
N LEU A 160 25.82 3.41 -13.14
CA LEU A 160 24.79 2.82 -12.28
C LEU A 160 24.87 3.39 -10.87
N GLN A 161 23.77 3.99 -10.42
CA GLN A 161 23.66 4.49 -9.06
C GLN A 161 23.39 3.33 -8.07
N PRO A 162 23.87 3.43 -6.82
CA PRO A 162 23.50 2.46 -5.79
C PRO A 162 21.99 2.32 -5.68
N MET A 163 21.52 1.09 -5.54
CA MET A 163 20.09 0.84 -5.38
C MET A 163 19.66 1.18 -3.96
N ASP A 164 18.74 2.11 -3.85
CA ASP A 164 18.06 2.42 -2.60
C ASP A 164 16.95 1.38 -2.36
N ASN A 165 16.97 0.73 -1.21
CA ASN A 165 15.99 -0.27 -0.81
C ASN A 165 14.98 0.27 0.22
N ARG A 166 15.00 1.57 0.48
CA ARG A 166 14.04 2.18 1.39
C ARG A 166 12.63 2.14 0.80
N LEU A 167 11.68 1.87 1.66
CA LEU A 167 10.25 1.95 1.36
C LEU A 167 9.67 3.22 1.96
N PRO A 168 8.66 3.82 1.32
CA PRO A 168 7.94 4.92 1.95
C PRO A 168 7.17 4.41 3.17
N LEU A 169 7.13 5.21 4.22
CA LEU A 169 6.22 5.05 5.34
C LEU A 169 5.61 6.40 5.66
N ILE A 170 4.33 6.54 5.40
CA ILE A 170 3.56 7.75 5.66
C ILE A 170 2.47 7.38 6.66
N ILE A 171 2.41 8.09 7.77
CA ILE A 171 1.39 7.88 8.79
C ILE A 171 0.63 9.19 8.99
N TYR A 172 -0.67 9.14 8.78
CA TYR A 172 -1.61 10.15 9.23
C TYR A 172 -2.37 9.63 10.45
N SER A 173 -2.49 10.45 11.46
CA SER A 173 -3.35 10.17 12.59
C SER A 173 -3.85 11.48 13.20
N PRO A 174 -5.11 11.57 13.65
CA PRO A 174 -5.60 12.75 14.36
C PRO A 174 -4.85 13.02 15.67
N GLN A 175 -4.09 12.06 16.17
CA GLN A 175 -3.28 12.19 17.37
C GLN A 175 -1.87 12.77 17.10
N ILE A 176 -1.43 12.79 15.84
CA ILE A 176 -0.13 13.34 15.45
C ILE A 176 -0.26 14.84 15.20
N GLN A 177 0.51 15.63 15.92
CA GLN A 177 0.55 17.06 15.74
C GLN A 177 1.68 17.48 14.80
N GLY A 178 1.39 18.35 13.85
CA GLY A 178 2.35 18.84 12.88
C GLY A 178 2.72 17.80 11.80
N ASN A 179 3.88 17.98 11.18
CA ASN A 179 4.40 17.10 10.14
C ASN A 179 5.82 16.63 10.54
N PRO A 180 5.95 15.80 11.57
CA PRO A 180 7.27 15.30 11.96
C PRO A 180 7.87 14.44 10.85
N ARG A 181 9.16 14.64 10.58
CA ARG A 181 9.92 13.78 9.67
C ARG A 181 10.96 13.02 10.49
N TYR A 182 10.90 11.71 10.38
CA TYR A 182 11.88 10.83 11.00
C TYR A 182 12.93 10.46 9.96
N THR A 183 14.19 10.57 10.31
CA THR A 183 15.34 10.26 9.45
C THR A 183 16.07 9.00 9.90
N GLU A 184 15.64 8.43 11.01
CA GLU A 184 16.19 7.19 11.53
C GLU A 184 15.67 5.99 10.73
N ASP A 185 16.49 4.95 10.63
CA ASP A 185 16.11 3.72 9.95
C ASP A 185 15.01 3.01 10.74
N ALA A 186 13.95 2.63 10.05
CA ALA A 186 12.87 1.81 10.57
C ALA A 186 12.66 0.61 9.63
N TYR A 187 12.12 -0.47 10.17
CA TYR A 187 11.87 -1.71 9.44
C TYR A 187 10.37 -1.99 9.35
N GLN A 188 9.96 -2.82 8.41
CA GLN A 188 8.55 -3.20 8.29
C GLN A 188 7.97 -3.82 9.57
N MET A 189 8.80 -4.50 10.36
CA MET A 189 8.37 -5.04 11.66
C MET A 189 8.03 -3.95 12.69
N ASP A 190 8.50 -2.72 12.51
CA ASP A 190 8.20 -1.60 13.40
C ASP A 190 6.83 -0.97 13.10
N ILE A 191 6.23 -1.26 11.95
CA ILE A 191 4.94 -0.70 11.53
C ILE A 191 3.84 -1.13 12.51
N TYR A 192 3.77 -2.42 12.84
CA TYR A 192 2.72 -2.95 13.70
C TYR A 192 2.77 -2.36 15.13
N PRO A 193 3.90 -2.38 15.85
CA PRO A 193 3.97 -1.75 17.17
C PRO A 193 3.71 -0.24 17.13
N THR A 194 4.15 0.47 16.09
CA THR A 194 3.86 1.90 15.92
C THR A 194 2.38 2.14 15.76
N TYR A 195 1.73 1.36 14.93
CA TYR A 195 0.30 1.43 14.70
C TYR A 195 -0.50 1.14 15.98
N MET A 196 -0.15 0.09 16.72
CA MET A 196 -0.78 -0.27 17.99
C MET A 196 -0.65 0.86 19.02
N SER A 197 0.52 1.46 19.12
CA SER A 197 0.75 2.61 20.01
C SER A 197 -0.12 3.81 19.62
N LEU A 198 -0.26 4.11 18.33
CA LEU A 198 -1.15 5.18 17.85
C LEU A 198 -2.63 4.92 18.14
N LEU A 199 -3.04 3.66 18.23
CA LEU A 199 -4.39 3.26 18.62
C LEU A 199 -4.58 3.21 20.15
N GLY A 200 -3.55 3.50 20.94
CA GLY A 200 -3.59 3.44 22.40
C GLY A 200 -3.65 2.01 22.95
N VAL A 201 -3.13 1.04 22.20
CA VAL A 201 -3.09 -0.37 22.59
C VAL A 201 -1.71 -0.70 23.11
N ASP A 202 -1.56 -0.71 24.43
CA ASP A 202 -0.27 -0.97 25.09
C ASP A 202 -0.07 -2.45 25.47
N ASP A 203 -1.14 -3.25 25.46
CA ASP A 203 -1.10 -4.68 25.87
C ASP A 203 -1.12 -5.63 24.66
N TYR A 204 -0.23 -5.40 23.71
CA TYR A 204 -0.05 -6.35 22.62
C TYR A 204 1.23 -7.18 22.83
N ARG A 205 1.16 -8.46 22.50
CA ARG A 205 2.33 -9.36 22.61
C ARG A 205 2.91 -9.62 21.23
N TRP A 206 4.08 -9.12 21.05
CA TRP A 206 4.97 -9.60 20.00
C TRP A 206 5.45 -11.01 20.33
N LYS A 207 5.23 -11.96 19.45
CA LYS A 207 5.84 -13.29 19.53
C LYS A 207 6.69 -13.55 18.30
#